data_66db0ff64c9cf09cde13fb6a9d9c3dab
#
_entry.id   66db0ff64c9cf09cde13fb6a9d9c3dab
#
_cell.length_a   1.000
_cell.length_b   1.000
_cell.length_c   1.000
_cell.angle_alpha   90.00
_cell.angle_beta   90.00
_cell.angle_gamma   90.00
#
_symmetry.space_group_name_H-M   'P 1'
#
loop_
_entity.id
_entity.type
_entity.pdbx_description
1 polymer ?
#
loop_
_entity_poly.entity_id
_entity_poly.type
_entity_poly.pdbx_seq_one_letter_code
_entity_poly.pdbx_strand_id
1 'polypeptide(L)'
;MKILVLNCGSSSIKYALYNMDDKSVMTSGGAERVGLDGAFVKVKLANGEKKQIMHDIPEHTEGVKFIFSLLTDPEIGVIKDL
;
A
#
# COMPACT_ATOMS: atom_id res chain seq x y z
N MET A 1 18.75 -3.03 -0.55
CA MET A 1 17.78 -3.63 0.39
C MET A 1 16.50 -2.81 0.39
N LYS A 2 15.36 -3.48 0.33
CA LYS A 2 14.05 -2.83 0.36
C LYS A 2 13.40 -3.06 1.70
N ILE A 3 12.80 -2.00 2.27
CA ILE A 3 12.14 -2.08 3.56
C ILE A 3 10.71 -1.58 3.40
N LEU A 4 9.76 -2.41 3.82
CA LEU A 4 8.35 -2.05 3.87
C LEU A 4 7.99 -1.69 5.31
N VAL A 5 7.48 -0.49 5.50
CA VAL A 5 7.00 -0.02 6.79
C VAL A 5 5.48 0.01 6.76
N LEU A 6 4.85 -0.63 7.74
CA LEU A 6 3.40 -0.64 7.90
C LEU A 6 3.05 0.02 9.23
N ASN A 7 2.04 0.88 9.20
CA ASN A 7 1.54 1.55 10.39
C ASN A 7 0.02 1.40 10.42
N CYS A 8 -0.48 0.63 11.37
CA CYS A 8 -1.90 0.30 11.47
C CYS A 8 -2.59 1.19 12.50
N GLY A 9 -3.63 1.92 12.06
CA GLY A 9 -4.52 2.64 12.93
C GLY A 9 -5.79 1.86 13.19
N SER A 10 -6.77 2.49 13.86
CA SER A 10 -8.03 1.83 14.20
C SER A 10 -8.83 1.44 12.95
N SER A 11 -8.83 2.28 11.93
CA SER A 11 -9.56 2.01 10.69
C SER A 11 -8.71 2.34 9.46
N SER A 12 -7.38 2.32 9.59
CA SER A 12 -6.49 2.64 8.49
C SER A 12 -5.21 1.82 8.58
N ILE A 13 -4.55 1.65 7.43
CA ILE A 13 -3.23 1.04 7.35
C ILE A 13 -2.43 1.92 6.41
N LYS A 14 -1.31 2.47 6.89
CA LYS A 14 -0.42 3.26 6.05
C LYS A 14 0.82 2.45 5.75
N TYR A 15 1.36 2.61 4.54
CA TYR A 15 2.57 1.90 4.16
C TYR A 15 3.50 2.79 3.36
N ALA A 16 4.78 2.43 3.42
CA ALA A 16 5.80 3.02 2.57
C ALA A 16 6.86 1.96 2.30
N LEU A 17 7.26 1.85 1.05
CA LEU A 17 8.32 0.94 0.63
C LEU A 17 9.54 1.77 0.27
N TYR A 18 10.65 1.53 0.94
CA TYR A 18 11.89 2.26 0.78
C TYR A 18 12.93 1.41 0.06
N ASN A 19 13.66 2.04 -0.84
CA ASN A 19 14.90 1.47 -1.35
C ASN A 19 16.05 2.02 -0.51
N MET A 20 16.65 1.18 0.31
CA MET A 20 17.67 1.62 1.26
C MET A 20 19.04 1.84 0.62
N ASP A 21 19.22 1.43 -0.63
CA ASP A 21 20.46 1.69 -1.35
C ASP A 21 20.64 3.19 -1.60
N ASP A 22 19.56 3.90 -1.92
CA ASP A 22 19.58 5.35 -2.12
C ASP A 22 18.65 6.09 -1.16
N LYS A 23 18.02 5.38 -0.22
CA LYS A 23 17.09 5.94 0.78
C LYS A 23 15.89 6.65 0.17
N SER A 24 15.48 6.21 -1.02
CA SER A 24 14.30 6.79 -1.67
C SER A 24 13.03 6.01 -1.31
N VAL A 25 11.88 6.69 -1.44
CA VAL A 25 10.58 6.06 -1.30
C VAL A 25 10.16 5.52 -2.66
N MET A 26 10.00 4.20 -2.79
CA MET A 26 9.60 3.58 -4.04
C MET A 26 8.10 3.71 -4.28
N THR A 27 7.31 3.54 -3.23
CA THR A 27 5.87 3.73 -3.28
C THR A 27 5.37 3.92 -1.85
N SER A 28 4.22 4.56 -1.73
CA SER A 28 3.58 4.75 -0.43
C SER A 28 2.08 4.84 -0.61
N GLY A 29 1.36 4.80 0.48
CA GLY A 29 -0.08 4.96 0.44
C GLY A 29 -0.72 4.38 1.68
N GLY A 30 -1.96 3.94 1.54
CA GLY A 30 -2.63 3.33 2.66
C GLY A 30 -4.05 2.92 2.35
N ALA A 31 -4.54 2.00 3.17
CA ALA A 31 -5.93 1.58 3.16
C ALA A 31 -6.69 2.45 4.15
N GLU A 32 -7.86 2.92 3.74
CA GLU A 32 -8.71 3.77 4.57
C GLU A 32 -10.07 3.12 4.74
N ARG A 33 -10.75 3.45 5.85
CA ARG A 33 -12.07 2.94 6.21
C ARG A 33 -12.09 1.41 6.30
N VAL A 34 -11.03 0.85 6.86
CA VAL A 34 -10.93 -0.59 7.12
C VAL A 34 -12.04 -1.02 8.06
N GLY A 35 -12.81 -2.04 7.68
CA GLY A 35 -13.95 -2.51 8.44
C GLY A 35 -15.21 -1.67 8.29
N LEU A 36 -15.18 -0.65 7.42
CA LEU A 36 -16.29 0.28 7.21
C LEU A 36 -16.73 0.23 5.75
N ASP A 37 -17.91 0.78 5.48
CA ASP A 37 -18.38 0.91 4.10
C ASP A 37 -17.55 1.94 3.35
N GLY A 38 -17.32 1.67 2.07
CA GLY A 38 -16.59 2.59 1.22
C GLY A 38 -15.08 2.54 1.41
N ALA A 39 -14.55 1.40 1.86
CA ALA A 39 -13.11 1.22 2.02
C ALA A 39 -12.38 1.41 0.69
N PHE A 40 -11.18 1.96 0.74
CA PHE A 40 -10.37 2.19 -0.45
C PHE A 40 -8.90 2.20 -0.08
N VAL A 41 -8.06 2.05 -1.11
CA VAL A 41 -6.61 2.12 -0.97
C VAL A 41 -6.09 3.25 -1.84
N LYS A 42 -5.26 4.11 -1.27
CA LYS A 42 -4.52 5.14 -2.00
C LYS A 42 -3.12 4.64 -2.28
N VAL A 43 -2.65 4.86 -3.50
CA VAL A 43 -1.30 4.46 -3.91
C VAL A 43 -0.61 5.67 -4.52
N LYS A 44 0.58 5.97 -4.05
CA LYS A 44 1.45 6.98 -4.65
C LYS A 44 2.64 6.28 -5.27
N LEU A 45 2.77 6.40 -6.58
CA LEU A 45 3.86 5.76 -7.34
C LEU A 45 5.13 6.59 -7.28
N ALA A 46 6.26 5.96 -7.63
CA ALA A 46 7.56 6.62 -7.57
C ALA A 46 7.63 7.86 -8.49
N ASN A 47 6.87 7.86 -9.59
CA ASN A 47 6.82 8.99 -10.52
C ASN A 47 5.93 10.13 -10.05
N GLY A 48 5.32 10.03 -8.87
CA GLY A 48 4.43 11.03 -8.31
C GLY A 48 2.95 10.84 -8.64
N GLU A 49 2.61 9.88 -9.49
CA GLU A 49 1.20 9.57 -9.76
C GLU A 49 0.52 9.02 -8.52
N LYS A 50 -0.74 9.39 -8.35
CA LYS A 50 -1.59 8.89 -7.27
C LYS A 50 -2.78 8.17 -7.86
N LYS A 51 -3.10 7.01 -7.26
CA LYS A 51 -4.27 6.23 -7.66
C LYS A 51 -5.09 5.92 -6.42
N GLN A 52 -6.41 5.83 -6.60
CA GLN A 52 -7.31 5.42 -5.54
C GLN A 52 -8.10 4.22 -6.04
N ILE A 53 -8.08 3.14 -5.28
CA ILE A 53 -8.71 1.87 -5.67
C ILE A 53 -9.77 1.54 -4.63
N MET A 54 -11.02 1.46 -5.06
CA MET A 54 -12.11 1.04 -4.20
C MET A 54 -12.04 -0.47 -4.01
N HIS A 55 -12.03 -0.90 -2.75
CA HIS A 55 -11.93 -2.31 -2.42
C HIS A 55 -12.47 -2.52 -1.01
N ASP A 56 -13.33 -3.51 -0.86
CA ASP A 56 -13.88 -3.84 0.45
C ASP A 56 -12.78 -4.43 1.33
N ILE A 57 -12.58 -3.84 2.49
CA ILE A 57 -11.52 -4.26 3.42
C ILE A 57 -12.18 -4.54 4.77
N PRO A 58 -12.65 -5.79 5.00
CA PRO A 58 -13.39 -6.09 6.22
C PRO A 58 -12.54 -6.03 7.49
N GLU A 59 -11.23 -6.26 7.37
CA GLU A 59 -10.34 -6.21 8.54
C GLU A 59 -8.92 -5.89 8.09
N HIS A 60 -8.04 -5.60 9.06
CA HIS A 60 -6.66 -5.20 8.76
C HIS A 60 -5.87 -6.26 8.01
N THR A 61 -6.08 -7.54 8.34
CA THR A 61 -5.39 -8.62 7.64
C THR A 61 -5.66 -8.59 6.14
N GLU A 62 -6.92 -8.39 5.75
CA GLU A 62 -7.28 -8.27 4.34
C GLU A 62 -6.68 -7.02 3.70
N GLY A 63 -6.59 -5.93 4.46
CA GLY A 63 -5.95 -4.71 3.98
C GLY A 63 -4.47 -4.92 3.70
N VAL A 64 -3.76 -5.59 4.59
CA VAL A 64 -2.34 -5.89 4.40
C VAL A 64 -2.14 -6.80 3.18
N LYS A 65 -2.99 -7.82 3.03
CA LYS A 65 -2.92 -8.70 1.86
C LYS A 65 -3.12 -7.94 0.56
N PHE A 66 -4.09 -7.02 0.55
CA PHE A 66 -4.36 -6.22 -0.64
C PHE A 66 -3.19 -5.30 -0.97
N ILE A 67 -2.59 -4.67 0.05
CA ILE A 67 -1.40 -3.85 -0.15
C ILE A 67 -0.27 -4.67 -0.76
N PHE A 68 -0.02 -5.87 -0.26
CA PHE A 68 1.00 -6.76 -0.82
C PHE A 68 0.70 -7.10 -2.29
N SER A 69 -0.56 -7.36 -2.62
CA SER A 69 -0.93 -7.65 -3.99
C SER A 69 -0.69 -6.46 -4.91
N LEU A 70 -0.90 -5.24 -4.42
CA LEU A 70 -0.62 -4.03 -5.19
C LEU A 70 0.88 -3.83 -5.40
N LEU A 71 1.69 -4.14 -4.40
CA LEU A 71 3.15 -3.98 -4.52
C LEU A 71 3.74 -4.90 -5.59
N THR A 72 3.13 -6.05 -5.82
CA THR A 72 3.58 -7.02 -6.82
C THR A 72 2.77 -6.98 -8.11
N ASP A 73 1.81 -6.07 -8.24
CA ASP A 73 0.98 -5.94 -9.42
C ASP A 73 1.82 -5.53 -10.62
N PRO A 74 1.67 -6.20 -11.81
CA PRO A 74 2.48 -5.86 -12.97
C PRO A 74 2.32 -4.44 -13.49
N GLU A 75 1.19 -3.80 -13.22
CA GLU A 75 0.91 -2.45 -13.73
C GLU A 75 1.31 -1.36 -12.74
N ILE A 76 1.03 -1.55 -11.44
CA ILE A 76 1.23 -0.51 -10.45
C ILE A 76 2.24 -0.88 -9.37
N GLY A 77 2.62 -2.15 -9.30
CA GLY A 77 3.59 -2.61 -8.32
C GLY A 77 5.00 -2.20 -8.67
N VAL A 78 5.88 -2.22 -7.67
CA VAL A 78 7.28 -1.81 -7.81
C VAL A 78 8.25 -2.94 -7.55
N ILE A 79 7.75 -4.11 -7.16
CA ILE A 79 8.56 -5.30 -6.91
C ILE A 79 7.90 -6.50 -7.59
N LYS A 80 8.72 -7.48 -7.96
CA LYS A 80 8.19 -8.66 -8.65
C LYS A 80 7.64 -9.69 -7.69
N ASP A 81 8.23 -9.77 -6.51
CA ASP A 81 7.76 -10.69 -5.48
C ASP A 81 8.18 -10.16 -4.11
N LEU A 82 7.67 -10.78 -3.10
CA LEU A 82 8.02 -10.51 -1.72
C LEU A 82 8.91 -11.62 -1.18
#